data_e87294b491d2f2999ec0d4e7e7ae252b
#
_entry.id   e87294b491d2f2999ec0d4e7e7ae252b
#
_cell.length_a   1.000
_cell.length_b   1.000
_cell.length_c   1.000
_cell.angle_alpha   90.00
_cell.angle_beta   90.00
_cell.angle_gamma   90.00
#
_symmetry.space_group_name_H-M   'P 1'
#
loop_
_entity.id
_entity.type
_entity.pdbx_description
1 polymer ?
#
loop_
_entity_poly.entity_id
_entity_poly.type
_entity_poly.pdbx_seq_one_letter_code
_entity_poly.pdbx_strand_id
1 'polypeptide(L)'
;VPYSGLKRRFGPEYGRTLAHHNGNAKAAEQELSERVRLYGSLKEQRLPPEARERYVAQWANIQEQFVDSPHQAVAEADALLARLAEDRGFPGREQFHEQLAALSVHHADQVYGYRDMHTAVRGQSSTEEMREAMVEARGLFAALTTEQAADSGRHRTRSPGDHAQTPTTHGRHQAKGSGT
;
A
#
# COMPACT_ATOMS: atom_id res chain seq x y z
N VAL A 1 -14.84 -15.80 10.27
CA VAL A 1 -13.48 -15.55 10.74
C VAL A 1 -13.50 -15.58 12.25
N PRO A 2 -12.65 -16.39 12.93
CA PRO A 2 -12.61 -16.43 14.38
C PRO A 2 -12.20 -15.07 14.93
N TYR A 3 -12.88 -14.64 15.98
CA TYR A 3 -12.74 -13.32 16.60
C TYR A 3 -11.29 -12.94 16.98
N SER A 4 -10.46 -13.92 17.32
CA SER A 4 -9.04 -13.71 17.59
C SER A 4 -8.23 -13.23 16.37
N GLY A 5 -8.67 -13.61 15.17
CA GLY A 5 -8.04 -13.19 13.93
C GLY A 5 -8.25 -11.72 13.59
N LEU A 6 -9.41 -11.16 13.96
CA LEU A 6 -9.74 -9.75 13.72
C LEU A 6 -8.84 -8.82 14.54
N LYS A 7 -8.62 -9.14 15.80
CA LYS A 7 -7.76 -8.35 16.68
C LYS A 7 -6.32 -8.28 16.16
N ARG A 8 -5.80 -9.39 15.66
CA ARG A 8 -4.47 -9.48 15.06
C ARG A 8 -4.40 -8.75 13.72
N ARG A 9 -5.43 -8.91 12.89
CA ARG A 9 -5.48 -8.33 11.55
C ARG A 9 -5.54 -6.80 11.57
N PHE A 10 -6.38 -6.25 12.46
CA PHE A 10 -6.63 -4.81 12.51
C PHE A 10 -5.74 -4.06 13.49
N GLY A 11 -5.08 -4.72 14.43
CA GLY A 11 -4.20 -4.06 15.39
C GLY A 11 -4.88 -2.89 16.10
N PRO A 12 -4.33 -1.67 16.03
CA PRO A 12 -4.91 -0.48 16.70
C PRO A 12 -6.33 -0.14 16.23
N GLU A 13 -6.69 -0.47 14.99
CA GLU A 13 -8.05 -0.24 14.47
C GLU A 13 -9.10 -1.05 15.24
N TYR A 14 -8.75 -2.22 15.74
CA TYR A 14 -9.67 -3.00 16.58
C TYR A 14 -10.07 -2.24 17.84
N GLY A 15 -9.11 -1.71 18.58
CA GLY A 15 -9.36 -0.91 19.78
C GLY A 15 -10.17 0.35 19.50
N ARG A 16 -9.87 1.01 18.39
CA ARG A 16 -10.60 2.20 17.96
C ARG A 16 -12.06 1.88 17.62
N THR A 17 -12.30 0.81 16.86
CA THR A 17 -13.65 0.37 16.51
C THR A 17 -14.42 -0.06 17.74
N LEU A 18 -13.76 -0.76 18.67
CA LEU A 18 -14.33 -1.13 19.97
C LEU A 18 -14.79 0.09 20.77
N ALA A 19 -13.95 1.12 20.85
CA ALA A 19 -14.29 2.39 21.52
C ALA A 19 -15.46 3.11 20.82
N HIS A 20 -15.51 3.09 19.50
CA HIS A 20 -16.62 3.65 18.73
C HIS A 20 -17.96 2.97 19.02
N HIS A 21 -17.94 1.69 19.33
CA HIS A 21 -19.11 0.93 19.78
C HIS A 21 -19.28 0.85 21.30
N ASN A 22 -18.70 1.79 22.03
CA ASN A 22 -18.80 1.90 23.50
C ASN A 22 -18.39 0.61 24.24
N GLY A 23 -17.39 -0.09 23.75
CA GLY A 23 -16.87 -1.32 24.32
C GLY A 23 -17.66 -2.58 23.95
N ASN A 24 -18.65 -2.48 23.06
CA ASN A 24 -19.39 -3.63 22.57
C ASN A 24 -18.56 -4.41 21.55
N ALA A 25 -17.90 -5.46 22.02
CA ALA A 25 -17.02 -6.30 21.19
C ALA A 25 -17.76 -6.94 20.02
N LYS A 26 -18.97 -7.42 20.22
CA LYS A 26 -19.76 -8.06 19.16
C LYS A 26 -20.07 -7.10 18.02
N ALA A 27 -20.48 -5.87 18.34
CA ALA A 27 -20.76 -4.83 17.33
C ALA A 27 -19.49 -4.42 16.58
N ALA A 28 -18.37 -4.24 17.29
CA ALA A 28 -17.09 -3.92 16.69
C ALA A 28 -16.61 -5.01 15.72
N GLU A 29 -16.71 -6.27 16.14
CA GLU A 29 -16.30 -7.41 15.32
C GLU A 29 -17.19 -7.62 14.11
N GLN A 30 -18.49 -7.32 14.23
CA GLN A 30 -19.41 -7.33 13.07
C GLN A 30 -19.00 -6.26 12.04
N GLU A 31 -18.68 -5.05 12.49
CA GLU A 31 -18.20 -3.99 11.60
C GLU A 31 -16.91 -4.39 10.90
N LEU A 32 -15.92 -4.88 11.65
CA LEU A 32 -14.63 -5.27 11.09
C LEU A 32 -14.75 -6.47 10.13
N SER A 33 -15.59 -7.43 10.46
CA SER A 33 -15.90 -8.56 9.55
C SER A 33 -16.53 -8.09 8.26
N GLU A 34 -17.42 -7.10 8.33
CA GLU A 34 -18.05 -6.51 7.15
C GLU A 34 -17.02 -5.79 6.28
N ARG A 35 -16.07 -5.07 6.88
CA ARG A 35 -14.97 -4.44 6.12
C ARG A 35 -14.15 -5.47 5.36
N VAL A 36 -13.84 -6.61 5.99
CA VAL A 36 -13.13 -7.70 5.33
C VAL A 36 -13.96 -8.29 4.19
N ARG A 37 -15.26 -8.46 4.40
CA ARG A 37 -16.16 -8.98 3.37
C ARG A 37 -16.21 -8.06 2.15
N LEU A 38 -16.29 -6.75 2.36
CA LEU A 38 -16.42 -5.78 1.27
C LEU A 38 -15.08 -5.52 0.55
N TYR A 39 -13.99 -5.45 1.29
CA TYR A 39 -12.70 -4.95 0.76
C TYR A 39 -11.55 -5.95 0.84
N GLY A 40 -11.75 -7.10 1.46
CA GLY A 40 -10.67 -8.09 1.63
C GLY A 40 -10.12 -8.64 0.32
N SER A 41 -10.95 -8.70 -0.73
CA SER A 41 -10.55 -9.16 -2.06
C SER A 41 -10.08 -8.03 -2.99
N LEU A 42 -10.12 -6.78 -2.55
CA LEU A 42 -9.65 -5.64 -3.33
C LEU A 42 -8.16 -5.83 -3.65
N LYS A 43 -7.83 -5.70 -4.93
CA LYS A 43 -6.45 -5.77 -5.39
C LYS A 43 -5.91 -4.37 -5.61
N GLU A 44 -4.82 -4.06 -4.93
CA GLU A 44 -4.15 -2.79 -5.09
C GLU A 44 -3.57 -2.68 -6.49
N GLN A 45 -3.87 -1.56 -7.15
CA GLN A 45 -3.38 -1.28 -8.48
C GLN A 45 -1.97 -0.70 -8.42
N ARG A 46 -1.16 -1.03 -9.42
CA ARG A 46 0.18 -0.50 -9.56
C ARG A 46 0.17 0.97 -9.94
N LEU A 47 1.04 1.76 -9.31
CA LEU A 47 1.33 3.10 -9.79
C LEU A 47 2.35 3.03 -10.94
N PRO A 48 2.11 3.73 -12.06
CA PRO A 48 3.16 3.94 -13.06
C PRO A 48 4.35 4.68 -12.41
N PRO A 49 5.61 4.40 -12.83
CA PRO A 49 6.79 5.04 -12.25
C PRO A 49 6.74 6.57 -12.24
N GLU A 50 6.23 7.17 -13.30
CA GLU A 50 6.09 8.63 -13.40
C GLU A 50 5.08 9.18 -12.38
N ALA A 51 3.98 8.48 -12.15
CA ALA A 51 2.99 8.86 -11.15
C ALA A 51 3.59 8.78 -9.74
N ARG A 52 4.33 7.72 -9.45
CA ARG A 52 5.02 7.55 -8.18
C ARG A 52 5.99 8.69 -7.93
N GLU A 53 6.81 9.05 -8.91
CA GLU A 53 7.76 10.16 -8.81
C GLU A 53 7.05 11.49 -8.55
N ARG A 54 5.93 11.75 -9.20
CA ARG A 54 5.12 12.95 -8.95
C ARG A 54 4.60 13.00 -7.52
N TYR A 55 4.08 11.89 -7.01
CA TYR A 55 3.61 11.83 -5.62
C TYR A 55 4.72 12.09 -4.62
N VAL A 56 5.88 11.49 -4.82
CA VAL A 56 7.06 11.69 -3.94
C VAL A 56 7.49 13.15 -3.98
N ALA A 57 7.55 13.77 -5.16
CA ALA A 57 7.92 15.19 -5.30
C ALA A 57 6.89 16.11 -4.65
N GLN A 58 5.60 15.83 -4.81
CA GLN A 58 4.52 16.61 -4.18
C GLN A 58 4.57 16.50 -2.66
N TRP A 59 4.81 15.30 -2.13
CA TRP A 59 4.95 15.11 -0.68
C TRP A 59 6.13 15.90 -0.11
N ALA A 60 7.28 15.87 -0.76
CA ALA A 60 8.44 16.65 -0.36
C ALA A 60 8.16 18.16 -0.35
N ASN A 61 7.48 18.64 -1.38
CA ASN A 61 7.08 20.05 -1.48
C ASN A 61 6.11 20.46 -0.35
N ILE A 62 5.16 19.60 -0.02
CA ILE A 62 4.23 19.81 1.09
C ILE A 62 4.98 19.90 2.42
N GLN A 63 5.98 19.05 2.63
CA GLN A 63 6.80 19.08 3.84
C GLN A 63 7.58 20.41 3.97
N GLU A 64 8.12 20.93 2.89
CA GLU A 64 8.76 22.23 2.87
C GLU A 64 7.77 23.36 3.18
N GLN A 65 6.61 23.31 2.57
CA GLN A 65 5.53 24.29 2.76
C GLN A 65 5.02 24.33 4.20
N PHE A 66 5.12 23.25 4.93
CA PHE A 66 4.64 23.15 6.31
C PHE A 66 5.26 24.22 7.22
N VAL A 67 6.51 24.61 6.99
CA VAL A 67 7.22 25.61 7.81
C VAL A 67 6.49 26.96 7.80
N ASP A 68 6.05 27.39 6.63
CA ASP A 68 5.40 28.69 6.45
C ASP A 68 3.88 28.64 6.59
N SER A 69 3.26 27.55 6.19
CA SER A 69 1.81 27.41 6.12
C SER A 69 1.37 26.00 6.57
N PRO A 70 1.45 25.70 7.88
CA PRO A 70 1.18 24.34 8.36
C PRO A 70 -0.23 23.85 8.06
N HIS A 71 -1.24 24.68 8.24
CA HIS A 71 -2.63 24.28 7.98
C HIS A 71 -2.87 23.95 6.50
N GLN A 72 -2.34 24.78 5.60
CA GLN A 72 -2.44 24.55 4.16
C GLN A 72 -1.69 23.28 3.73
N ALA A 73 -0.50 23.09 4.28
CA ALA A 73 0.32 21.89 4.00
C ALA A 73 -0.41 20.59 4.40
N VAL A 74 -1.02 20.57 5.58
CA VAL A 74 -1.79 19.41 6.05
C VAL A 74 -3.02 19.17 5.18
N ALA A 75 -3.72 20.22 4.76
CA ALA A 75 -4.85 20.10 3.85
C ALA A 75 -4.45 19.53 2.48
N GLU A 76 -3.32 19.96 1.95
CA GLU A 76 -2.77 19.43 0.70
C GLU A 76 -2.31 17.97 0.83
N ALA A 77 -1.70 17.62 1.97
CA ALA A 77 -1.31 16.24 2.26
C ALA A 77 -2.52 15.31 2.36
N ASP A 78 -3.57 15.75 3.02
CA ASP A 78 -4.84 15.01 3.11
C ASP A 78 -5.43 14.74 1.72
N ALA A 79 -5.50 15.76 0.88
CA ALA A 79 -5.98 15.65 -0.49
C ALA A 79 -5.09 14.75 -1.35
N LEU A 80 -3.78 14.82 -1.17
CA LEU A 80 -2.82 13.99 -1.89
C LEU A 80 -2.98 12.52 -1.52
N LEU A 81 -3.11 12.19 -0.25
CA LEU A 81 -3.33 10.82 0.21
C LEU A 81 -4.65 10.25 -0.33
N ALA A 82 -5.70 11.05 -0.39
CA ALA A 82 -6.98 10.63 -0.97
C ALA A 82 -6.83 10.25 -2.45
N ARG A 83 -6.11 11.04 -3.23
CA ARG A 83 -5.86 10.76 -4.64
C ARG A 83 -4.94 9.55 -4.83
N LEU A 84 -3.91 9.45 -4.02
CA LEU A 84 -2.97 8.32 -4.06
C LEU A 84 -3.70 7.01 -3.78
N ALA A 85 -4.54 6.98 -2.75
CA ALA A 85 -5.36 5.80 -2.43
C ALA A 85 -6.29 5.44 -3.59
N GLU A 86 -6.94 6.42 -4.20
CA GLU A 86 -7.81 6.20 -5.36
C GLU A 86 -7.03 5.62 -6.54
N ASP A 87 -5.86 6.16 -6.85
CA ASP A 87 -4.98 5.65 -7.92
C ASP A 87 -4.46 4.24 -7.63
N ARG A 88 -4.42 3.87 -6.35
CA ARG A 88 -4.08 2.51 -5.92
C ARG A 88 -5.26 1.54 -5.91
N GLY A 89 -6.44 1.97 -6.33
CA GLY A 89 -7.64 1.14 -6.48
C GLY A 89 -8.59 1.16 -5.27
N PHE A 90 -8.33 1.98 -4.27
CA PHE A 90 -9.24 2.16 -3.15
C PHE A 90 -10.40 3.10 -3.52
N PRO A 91 -11.51 3.09 -2.76
CA PRO A 91 -12.58 4.06 -2.96
C PRO A 91 -12.07 5.50 -2.99
N GLY A 92 -12.72 6.34 -3.77
CA GLY A 92 -12.30 7.72 -3.97
C GLY A 92 -12.60 8.64 -2.80
N ARG A 93 -12.09 9.87 -2.90
CA ARG A 93 -12.22 10.92 -1.88
C ARG A 93 -13.68 11.22 -1.49
N GLU A 94 -14.60 11.15 -2.45
CA GLU A 94 -16.02 11.42 -2.21
C GLU A 94 -16.66 10.38 -1.29
N GLN A 95 -16.06 9.21 -1.19
CA GLN A 95 -16.45 8.10 -0.32
C GLN A 95 -15.41 7.89 0.76
N PHE A 96 -15.14 8.92 1.56
CA PHE A 96 -14.05 8.91 2.54
C PHE A 96 -14.18 7.79 3.58
N HIS A 97 -15.40 7.54 4.07
CA HIS A 97 -15.62 6.45 5.02
C HIS A 97 -15.30 5.07 4.43
N GLU A 98 -15.71 4.85 3.20
CA GLU A 98 -15.42 3.62 2.46
C GLU A 98 -13.92 3.51 2.15
N GLN A 99 -13.29 4.63 1.81
CA GLN A 99 -11.84 4.67 1.58
C GLN A 99 -11.07 4.27 2.84
N LEU A 100 -11.42 4.84 4.00
CA LEU A 100 -10.81 4.48 5.28
C LEU A 100 -11.07 3.02 5.65
N ALA A 101 -12.30 2.55 5.44
CA ALA A 101 -12.64 1.15 5.73
C ALA A 101 -11.80 0.19 4.89
N ALA A 102 -11.65 0.45 3.60
CA ALA A 102 -10.83 -0.36 2.70
C ALA A 102 -9.34 -0.29 3.07
N LEU A 103 -8.82 0.92 3.36
CA LEU A 103 -7.44 1.10 3.82
C LEU A 103 -7.18 0.39 5.15
N SER A 104 -8.14 0.37 6.07
CA SER A 104 -7.99 -0.33 7.35
C SER A 104 -7.87 -1.85 7.20
N VAL A 105 -8.37 -2.42 6.12
CA VAL A 105 -8.22 -3.85 5.82
C VAL A 105 -6.83 -4.17 5.30
N HIS A 106 -6.27 -3.32 4.43
CA HIS A 106 -5.00 -3.56 3.74
C HIS A 106 -3.79 -2.90 4.42
N HIS A 107 -4.01 -1.78 5.13
CA HIS A 107 -2.98 -0.97 5.77
C HIS A 107 -3.40 -0.58 7.19
N ALA A 108 -3.78 -1.58 7.98
CA ALA A 108 -4.31 -1.38 9.32
C ALA A 108 -3.38 -0.57 10.25
N ASP A 109 -2.07 -0.78 10.12
CA ASP A 109 -1.07 -0.14 10.98
C ASP A 109 -0.79 1.33 10.61
N GLN A 110 -1.13 1.75 9.38
CA GLN A 110 -0.84 3.08 8.87
C GLN A 110 -2.07 3.98 8.72
N VAL A 111 -3.27 3.42 8.71
CA VAL A 111 -4.50 4.19 8.45
C VAL A 111 -4.79 5.25 9.50
N TYR A 112 -4.36 5.05 10.73
CA TYR A 112 -4.62 5.98 11.83
C TYR A 112 -4.04 7.37 11.57
N GLY A 113 -2.86 7.46 10.98
CA GLY A 113 -2.22 8.73 10.65
C GLY A 113 -3.02 9.56 9.65
N TYR A 114 -3.58 8.91 8.63
CA TYR A 114 -4.45 9.57 7.66
C TYR A 114 -5.76 10.02 8.29
N ARG A 115 -6.34 9.20 9.16
CA ARG A 115 -7.54 9.53 9.91
C ARG A 115 -7.33 10.76 10.78
N ASP A 116 -6.25 10.81 11.52
CA ASP A 116 -5.89 11.95 12.39
C ASP A 116 -5.63 13.22 11.58
N MET A 117 -4.97 13.08 10.44
CA MET A 117 -4.73 14.19 9.51
C MET A 117 -6.04 14.79 8.98
N HIS A 118 -6.97 13.94 8.56
CA HIS A 118 -8.28 14.39 8.07
C HIS A 118 -9.07 15.14 9.15
N THR A 119 -8.99 14.67 10.40
CA THR A 119 -9.58 15.35 11.55
C THR A 119 -8.90 16.69 11.83
N ALA A 120 -7.57 16.75 11.77
CA ALA A 120 -6.79 17.96 11.98
C ALA A 120 -7.12 19.07 10.97
N VAL A 121 -7.35 18.70 9.72
CA VAL A 121 -7.73 19.66 8.67
C VAL A 121 -9.09 20.33 8.95
N ARG A 122 -10.01 19.58 9.53
CA ARG A 122 -11.39 20.05 9.80
C ARG A 122 -11.55 20.75 11.12
N GLY A 123 -10.60 20.58 12.06
CA GLY A 123 -10.65 21.15 13.39
C GLY A 123 -9.75 22.38 13.54
N GLN A 124 -9.75 22.94 14.76
CA GLN A 124 -8.80 23.96 15.16
C GLN A 124 -7.59 23.28 15.83
N SER A 125 -6.71 22.75 15.03
CA SER A 125 -5.53 22.05 15.51
C SER A 125 -4.35 22.99 15.67
N SER A 126 -3.55 22.75 16.73
CA SER A 126 -2.29 23.45 16.91
C SER A 126 -1.27 23.04 15.85
N THR A 127 -0.22 23.87 15.68
CA THR A 127 0.88 23.52 14.77
C THR A 127 1.54 22.20 15.17
N GLU A 128 1.66 21.93 16.46
CA GLU A 128 2.24 20.67 16.95
C GLU A 128 1.37 19.45 16.61
N GLU A 129 0.05 19.56 16.81
CA GLU A 129 -0.89 18.51 16.41
C GLU A 129 -0.83 18.25 14.90
N MET A 130 -0.73 19.30 14.10
CA MET A 130 -0.57 19.20 12.64
C MET A 130 0.75 18.55 12.24
N ARG A 131 1.83 18.85 12.96
CA ARG A 131 3.13 18.22 12.74
C ARG A 131 3.08 16.73 13.03
N GLU A 132 2.48 16.34 14.16
CA GLU A 132 2.29 14.94 14.52
C GLU A 132 1.46 14.20 13.46
N ALA A 133 0.38 14.82 12.99
CA ALA A 133 -0.46 14.25 11.93
C ALA A 133 0.34 14.02 10.63
N MET A 134 1.21 14.96 10.24
CA MET A 134 2.09 14.79 9.08
C MET A 134 3.06 13.62 9.25
N VAL A 135 3.69 13.52 10.41
CA VAL A 135 4.64 12.43 10.73
C VAL A 135 3.94 11.07 10.68
N GLU A 136 2.78 10.96 11.29
CA GLU A 136 2.01 9.72 11.35
C GLU A 136 1.47 9.31 9.96
N ALA A 137 0.95 10.26 9.19
CA ALA A 137 0.43 10.02 7.85
C ALA A 137 1.51 9.60 6.84
N ARG A 138 2.76 9.94 7.11
CA ARG A 138 3.90 9.51 6.28
C ARG A 138 3.99 7.98 6.15
N GLY A 139 3.60 7.25 7.17
CA GLY A 139 3.59 5.78 7.13
C GLY A 139 2.67 5.24 6.03
N LEU A 140 1.47 5.78 5.91
CA LEU A 140 0.55 5.39 4.84
C LEU A 140 1.06 5.80 3.46
N PHE A 141 1.59 7.02 3.34
CA PHE A 141 2.19 7.48 2.09
C PHE A 141 3.30 6.54 1.62
N ALA A 142 4.21 6.15 2.51
CA ALA A 142 5.28 5.21 2.22
C ALA A 142 4.73 3.85 1.77
N ALA A 143 3.75 3.30 2.49
CA ALA A 143 3.13 2.02 2.15
C ALA A 143 2.50 2.03 0.76
N LEU A 144 1.78 3.10 0.42
CA LEU A 144 1.10 3.22 -0.87
C LEU A 144 2.05 3.49 -2.05
N THR A 145 3.26 3.98 -1.79
CA THR A 145 4.26 4.26 -2.83
C THR A 145 5.35 3.20 -2.95
N THR A 146 5.65 2.44 -1.90
CA THR A 146 6.77 1.48 -1.87
C THR A 146 6.38 0.02 -2.14
N GLU A 147 5.13 -0.38 -1.93
CA GLU A 147 4.68 -1.78 -2.16
C GLU A 147 4.91 -2.26 -3.59
N GLN A 148 5.02 -1.35 -4.52
CA GLN A 148 5.26 -1.64 -5.92
C GLN A 148 6.63 -2.30 -6.18
N ALA A 149 7.64 -2.04 -5.34
CA ALA A 149 8.96 -2.61 -5.48
C ALA A 149 9.01 -4.11 -5.17
N ALA A 150 8.15 -4.61 -4.27
CA ALA A 150 8.09 -6.02 -3.90
C ALA A 150 7.49 -6.89 -5.02
N ASP A 151 6.57 -6.35 -5.80
CA ASP A 151 5.92 -7.07 -6.90
C ASP A 151 6.81 -7.16 -8.15
N SER A 152 7.64 -6.17 -8.39
CA SER A 152 8.62 -6.17 -9.47
C SER A 152 9.71 -7.23 -9.31
N GLY A 153 9.98 -7.64 -8.07
CA GLY A 153 10.98 -8.67 -7.77
C GLY A 153 10.51 -10.10 -8.04
N ARG A 154 9.21 -10.34 -8.05
CA ARG A 154 8.65 -11.69 -8.25
C ARG A 154 8.51 -12.11 -9.72
N HIS A 155 8.59 -11.17 -10.66
CA HIS A 155 8.46 -11.47 -12.07
C HIS A 155 9.79 -11.74 -12.80
N ARG A 156 10.94 -11.68 -12.10
CA ARG A 156 12.26 -11.87 -12.71
C ARG A 156 12.81 -13.29 -12.68
N THR A 157 12.10 -14.26 -12.19
CA THR A 157 12.59 -15.63 -12.17
C THR A 157 11.68 -16.57 -12.93
N ARG A 158 11.68 -16.45 -14.25
CA ARG A 158 11.45 -17.55 -15.17
C ARG A 158 11.94 -17.19 -16.56
N SER A 159 13.23 -17.33 -16.76
CA SER A 159 13.73 -17.68 -18.08
C SER A 159 13.61 -19.19 -18.22
N PRO A 160 12.95 -19.69 -19.27
CA PRO A 160 13.00 -21.12 -19.56
C PRO A 160 14.43 -21.46 -19.97
N GLY A 161 14.90 -22.54 -19.41
CA GLY A 161 16.25 -23.03 -19.63
C GLY A 161 16.63 -23.19 -21.08
N ASP A 162 17.81 -22.73 -21.33
CA ASP A 162 18.62 -23.04 -22.48
C ASP A 162 18.84 -24.55 -22.51
N HIS A 163 18.24 -25.21 -23.48
CA HIS A 163 18.57 -26.56 -23.84
C HIS A 163 19.86 -26.52 -24.64
N ALA A 164 20.98 -26.72 -23.94
CA ALA A 164 22.23 -27.04 -24.57
C ALA A 164 22.10 -28.37 -25.33
N GLN A 165 22.01 -28.28 -26.63
CA GLN A 165 22.19 -29.42 -27.51
C GLN A 165 23.68 -29.70 -27.59
N THR A 166 24.05 -30.84 -27.10
CA THR A 166 25.36 -31.43 -27.34
C THR A 166 25.48 -31.90 -28.78
N PRO A 167 26.49 -31.52 -29.53
CA PRO A 167 26.72 -32.11 -30.82
C PRO A 167 27.43 -33.44 -30.65
N THR A 168 26.81 -34.49 -31.05
CA THR A 168 27.41 -35.81 -31.24
C THR A 168 28.30 -35.80 -32.47
N THR A 169 29.59 -35.80 -32.22
CA THR A 169 30.55 -36.08 -33.26
C THR A 169 30.59 -37.58 -33.51
N HIS A 170 30.12 -37.98 -34.66
CA HIS A 170 30.47 -39.26 -35.25
C HIS A 170 31.25 -38.99 -36.54
N GLY A 171 32.53 -39.05 -36.44
CA GLY A 171 33.41 -39.08 -37.60
C GLY A 171 34.35 -40.26 -37.45
N ARG A 172 33.97 -41.38 -37.99
CA ARG A 172 34.92 -42.45 -38.18
C ARG A 172 34.84 -42.94 -39.60
N HIS A 173 35.81 -42.57 -40.40
CA HIS A 173 36.07 -43.25 -41.63
C HIS A 173 37.43 -43.83 -41.59
N GLN A 174 37.46 -45.15 -41.54
CA GLN A 174 38.59 -45.95 -41.95
C GLN A 174 38.57 -46.15 -43.45
N ALA A 175 39.59 -45.72 -44.08
CA ALA A 175 39.86 -46.17 -45.45
C ALA A 175 41.00 -47.17 -45.41
N LYS A 176 40.73 -48.37 -45.83
CA LYS A 176 41.69 -49.40 -46.09
C LYS A 176 41.97 -49.36 -47.59
N GLY A 177 43.20 -49.05 -47.92
CA GLY A 177 43.72 -49.29 -49.28
C GLY A 177 44.64 -50.52 -49.24
N SER A 178 44.31 -51.51 -50.01
CA SER A 178 45.18 -52.60 -50.43
C SER A 178 45.53 -52.32 -51.84
N GLY A 179 46.72 -52.37 -52.23
CA GLY A 179 47.74 -53.33 -52.37
C GLY A 179 47.95 -53.83 -53.80
N THR A 180 49.08 -54.05 -54.11
CA THR A 180 49.79 -54.59 -55.30
C THR A 180 50.18 -53.59 -56.30
#